data_8c434946ab8b8129f900c7953af4d0b6
#
_entry.id   8c434946ab8b8129f900c7953af4d0b6
#
_cell.length_a   1.000
_cell.length_b   1.000
_cell.length_c   1.000
_cell.angle_alpha   90.00
_cell.angle_beta   90.00
_cell.angle_gamma   90.00
#
_symmetry.space_group_name_H-M   'P 1'
#
loop_
_entity.id
_entity.type
_entity.pdbx_description
1 polymer ?
#
loop_
_entity_poly.entity_id
_entity_poly.type
_entity_poly.pdbx_seq_one_letter_code
_entity_poly.pdbx_strand_id
1 'polypeptide(L)'
;EHLDESSDHFKEYGNVTYVADGINKGIAAALNTMMMYADNAGYEWLLTLDQDSIIPQDFVRELLLHIDDKKDIAVVAPSYVDRNTGRRFGTEECITSGSLNCVKAWKEVKGFDEYLFIDYVDFEYCERLRSAGWKIYQTEKAVFNHAIGETEYKTLFGREFKVMNHSAFRKYYQMRNYIYWQKKMGRFSLGSTVLRYLAWS
;
A
#
# COMPACT_ATOMS: atom_id res chain seq x y z
N GLU A 1 -5.28 -12.80 -17.11
CA GLU A 1 -5.24 -14.17 -17.66
C GLU A 1 -5.57 -15.15 -16.53
N HIS A 2 -6.61 -15.97 -16.68
CA HIS A 2 -7.08 -17.01 -15.75
C HIS A 2 -7.70 -16.55 -14.41
N LEU A 3 -8.63 -15.61 -14.46
CA LEU A 3 -9.42 -15.20 -13.28
C LEU A 3 -10.65 -16.11 -13.00
N ASP A 4 -11.01 -17.00 -13.92
CA ASP A 4 -12.24 -17.80 -13.78
C ASP A 4 -12.11 -19.04 -12.88
N GLU A 5 -10.93 -19.64 -12.76
CA GLU A 5 -10.75 -20.83 -11.92
C GLU A 5 -10.62 -20.53 -10.42
N SER A 6 -10.25 -19.29 -10.06
CA SER A 6 -10.10 -18.89 -8.65
C SER A 6 -11.43 -18.62 -7.94
N SER A 7 -12.48 -18.28 -8.66
CA SER A 7 -13.78 -17.94 -8.06
C SER A 7 -14.45 -19.14 -7.38
N ASP A 8 -14.28 -20.34 -7.91
CA ASP A 8 -14.93 -21.55 -7.36
C ASP A 8 -14.29 -21.99 -6.03
N HIS A 9 -13.00 -21.75 -5.85
CA HIS A 9 -12.31 -22.06 -4.59
C HIS A 9 -12.83 -21.28 -3.39
N PHE A 10 -13.38 -20.09 -3.58
CA PHE A 10 -13.85 -19.23 -2.48
C PHE A 10 -15.35 -19.44 -2.17
N LYS A 11 -16.11 -20.13 -3.02
CA LYS A 11 -17.54 -20.40 -2.81
C LYS A 11 -17.84 -21.27 -1.60
N GLU A 12 -16.86 -22.09 -1.16
CA GLU A 12 -16.99 -22.96 0.02
C GLU A 12 -16.93 -22.19 1.35
N TYR A 13 -16.41 -20.95 1.34
CA TYR A 13 -16.25 -20.12 2.52
C TYR A 13 -17.40 -19.12 2.62
N GLY A 14 -18.35 -19.35 3.51
CA GLY A 14 -19.55 -18.52 3.66
C GLY A 14 -19.29 -17.05 4.07
N ASN A 15 -18.07 -16.71 4.45
CA ASN A 15 -17.63 -15.37 4.85
C ASN A 15 -16.66 -14.71 3.83
N VAL A 16 -16.54 -15.27 2.64
CA VAL A 16 -15.69 -14.74 1.56
C VAL A 16 -16.56 -14.20 0.43
N THR A 17 -16.25 -12.99 0.01
CA THR A 17 -16.84 -12.38 -1.20
C THR A 17 -15.75 -12.16 -2.23
N TYR A 18 -15.88 -12.82 -3.38
CA TYR A 18 -14.97 -12.62 -4.50
C TYR A 18 -15.52 -11.51 -5.40
N VAL A 19 -14.69 -10.50 -5.68
CA VAL A 19 -15.05 -9.37 -6.53
C VAL A 19 -14.05 -9.25 -7.67
N ALA A 20 -14.52 -9.48 -8.90
CA ALA A 20 -13.72 -9.30 -10.10
C ALA A 20 -14.62 -8.82 -11.26
N ASP A 21 -14.13 -7.86 -12.03
CA ASP A 21 -14.81 -7.37 -13.25
C ASP A 21 -14.06 -7.77 -14.55
N GLY A 22 -13.04 -8.61 -14.44
CA GLY A 22 -12.26 -9.11 -15.58
C GLY A 22 -11.29 -8.07 -16.18
N ILE A 23 -11.22 -6.86 -15.62
CA ILE A 23 -10.38 -5.77 -16.12
C ILE A 23 -9.41 -5.35 -15.03
N ASN A 24 -8.11 -5.37 -15.33
CA ASN A 24 -7.11 -4.83 -14.40
C ASN A 24 -7.11 -3.29 -14.43
N LYS A 25 -7.73 -2.68 -13.43
CA LYS A 25 -7.80 -1.22 -13.24
C LYS A 25 -6.72 -0.67 -12.30
N GLY A 26 -5.82 -1.54 -11.84
CA GLY A 26 -4.76 -1.18 -10.90
C GLY A 26 -5.19 -1.27 -9.43
N ILE A 27 -4.18 -1.14 -8.54
CA ILE A 27 -4.37 -1.36 -7.10
C ILE A 27 -5.25 -0.30 -6.46
N ALA A 28 -5.16 0.96 -6.90
CA ALA A 28 -5.98 2.05 -6.34
C ALA A 28 -7.48 1.80 -6.56
N ALA A 29 -7.87 1.33 -7.75
CA ALA A 29 -9.27 0.99 -8.05
C ALA A 29 -9.75 -0.23 -7.25
N ALA A 30 -8.89 -1.25 -7.08
CA ALA A 30 -9.20 -2.40 -6.24
C ALA A 30 -9.40 -1.99 -4.77
N LEU A 31 -8.52 -1.15 -4.24
CA LEU A 31 -8.64 -0.60 -2.87
C LEU A 31 -9.94 0.20 -2.70
N ASN A 32 -10.29 1.06 -3.66
CA ASN A 32 -11.55 1.81 -3.62
C ASN A 32 -12.76 0.88 -3.64
N THR A 33 -12.73 -0.17 -4.46
CA THR A 33 -13.81 -1.17 -4.49
C THR A 33 -13.98 -1.85 -3.14
N MET A 34 -12.89 -2.26 -2.49
CA MET A 34 -12.95 -2.88 -1.15
C MET A 34 -13.44 -1.90 -0.09
N MET A 35 -12.98 -0.64 -0.13
CA MET A 35 -13.45 0.40 0.79
C MET A 35 -14.94 0.72 0.61
N MET A 36 -15.42 0.79 -0.63
CA MET A 36 -16.86 0.95 -0.91
C MET A 36 -17.70 -0.23 -0.39
N TYR A 37 -17.18 -1.45 -0.54
CA TYR A 37 -17.83 -2.62 0.01
C TYR A 37 -17.91 -2.54 1.55
N ALA A 38 -16.83 -2.16 2.20
CA ALA A 38 -16.80 -1.99 3.66
C ALA A 38 -17.79 -0.90 4.12
N ASP A 39 -17.83 0.25 3.44
CA ASP A 39 -18.78 1.34 3.74
C ASP A 39 -20.23 0.88 3.59
N ASN A 40 -20.57 0.22 2.49
CA ASN A 40 -21.92 -0.29 2.24
C ASN A 40 -22.37 -1.37 3.26
N ALA A 41 -21.42 -2.14 3.76
CA ALA A 41 -21.65 -3.15 4.80
C ALA A 41 -21.66 -2.56 6.23
N GLY A 42 -21.39 -1.26 6.39
CA GLY A 42 -21.38 -0.56 7.68
C GLY A 42 -20.13 -0.78 8.52
N TYR A 43 -19.05 -1.24 7.92
CA TYR A 43 -17.76 -1.35 8.61
C TYR A 43 -17.07 0.01 8.75
N GLU A 44 -16.47 0.27 9.90
CA GLU A 44 -15.71 1.50 10.16
C GLU A 44 -14.25 1.39 9.70
N TRP A 45 -13.72 0.18 9.63
CA TRP A 45 -12.34 -0.11 9.30
C TRP A 45 -12.21 -1.26 8.30
N LEU A 46 -11.22 -1.17 7.42
CA LEU A 46 -10.83 -2.21 6.48
C LEU A 46 -9.35 -2.52 6.60
N LEU A 47 -9.02 -3.80 6.84
CA LEU A 47 -7.64 -4.30 6.72
C LEU A 47 -7.37 -4.71 5.29
N THR A 48 -6.33 -4.17 4.68
CA THR A 48 -5.87 -4.53 3.34
C THR A 48 -4.66 -5.45 3.41
N LEU A 49 -4.63 -6.50 2.61
CA LEU A 49 -3.54 -7.47 2.54
C LEU A 49 -3.25 -7.83 1.09
N ASP A 50 -1.97 -7.88 0.73
CA ASP A 50 -1.55 -8.46 -0.54
C ASP A 50 -1.62 -10.00 -0.46
N GLN A 51 -1.80 -10.63 -1.60
CA GLN A 51 -1.98 -12.09 -1.69
C GLN A 51 -0.78 -12.92 -1.20
N ASP A 52 0.40 -12.30 -1.12
CA ASP A 52 1.66 -12.92 -0.69
C ASP A 52 2.05 -12.57 0.75
N SER A 53 1.20 -11.84 1.46
CA SER A 53 1.42 -11.43 2.85
C SER A 53 1.09 -12.56 3.82
N ILE A 54 2.00 -12.82 4.76
CA ILE A 54 1.83 -13.81 5.83
C ILE A 54 1.80 -13.06 7.17
N ILE A 55 0.64 -13.08 7.80
CA ILE A 55 0.41 -12.38 9.08
C ILE A 55 0.42 -13.36 10.27
N PRO A 56 0.98 -12.99 11.45
CA PRO A 56 0.87 -13.74 12.68
C PRO A 56 -0.57 -13.77 13.22
N GLN A 57 -0.85 -14.71 14.10
CA GLN A 57 -2.20 -14.93 14.67
C GLN A 57 -2.75 -13.71 15.41
N ASP A 58 -1.91 -12.95 16.10
CA ASP A 58 -2.29 -11.77 16.90
C ASP A 58 -2.14 -10.44 16.15
N PHE A 59 -1.77 -10.49 14.88
CA PHE A 59 -1.50 -9.31 14.05
C PHE A 59 -2.67 -8.30 14.04
N VAL A 60 -3.88 -8.78 13.77
CA VAL A 60 -5.08 -7.93 13.71
C VAL A 60 -5.39 -7.31 15.08
N ARG A 61 -5.26 -8.11 16.15
CA ARG A 61 -5.46 -7.61 17.51
C ARG A 61 -4.50 -6.47 17.85
N GLU A 62 -3.23 -6.61 17.49
CA GLU A 62 -2.22 -5.57 17.75
C GLU A 62 -2.49 -4.27 16.98
N LEU A 63 -3.07 -4.35 15.77
CA LEU A 63 -3.51 -3.16 15.04
C LEU A 63 -4.72 -2.50 15.71
N LEU A 64 -5.71 -3.30 16.13
CA LEU A 64 -6.95 -2.80 16.74
C LEU A 64 -6.73 -2.08 18.07
N LEU A 65 -5.67 -2.42 18.84
CA LEU A 65 -5.32 -1.72 20.08
C LEU A 65 -5.04 -0.23 19.91
N HIS A 66 -4.86 0.24 18.67
CA HIS A 66 -4.51 1.63 18.39
C HIS A 66 -5.68 2.47 17.89
N ILE A 67 -6.88 1.91 17.72
CA ILE A 67 -8.05 2.63 17.21
C ILE A 67 -9.02 3.09 18.30
N ASP A 68 -9.03 2.47 19.48
CA ASP A 68 -10.11 2.59 20.49
C ASP A 68 -10.26 3.98 21.12
N ASP A 69 -9.20 4.81 21.17
CA ASP A 69 -9.26 6.11 21.86
C ASP A 69 -8.93 7.33 20.97
N LYS A 70 -8.61 7.12 19.71
CA LYS A 70 -8.06 8.20 18.86
C LYS A 70 -8.94 8.45 17.63
N LYS A 71 -9.85 9.39 17.77
CA LYS A 71 -10.83 9.77 16.73
C LYS A 71 -10.24 10.37 15.45
N ASP A 72 -8.94 10.66 15.43
CA ASP A 72 -8.22 11.32 14.33
C ASP A 72 -7.22 10.41 13.60
N ILE A 73 -7.23 9.11 13.86
CA ILE A 73 -6.42 8.14 13.11
C ILE A 73 -7.18 7.69 11.85
N ALA A 74 -6.52 7.83 10.71
CA ALA A 74 -7.02 7.34 9.43
C ALA A 74 -6.43 5.99 9.04
N VAL A 75 -5.17 5.73 9.42
CA VAL A 75 -4.48 4.50 9.08
C VAL A 75 -3.68 4.02 10.28
N VAL A 76 -3.81 2.72 10.58
CA VAL A 76 -2.88 2.02 11.48
C VAL A 76 -2.04 1.07 10.62
N ALA A 77 -0.76 1.39 10.48
CA ALA A 77 0.17 0.62 9.66
C ALA A 77 1.06 -0.30 10.53
N PRO A 78 1.37 -1.51 10.06
CA PRO A 78 2.31 -2.41 10.73
C PRO A 78 3.76 -2.06 10.43
N SER A 79 4.68 -2.71 11.11
CA SER A 79 6.04 -2.93 10.62
C SER A 79 6.10 -4.21 9.80
N TYR A 80 7.05 -4.30 8.87
CA TYR A 80 7.24 -5.52 8.10
C TYR A 80 8.72 -5.93 8.01
N VAL A 81 8.93 -7.23 7.80
CA VAL A 81 10.24 -7.81 7.53
C VAL A 81 10.25 -8.27 6.08
N ASP A 82 11.21 -7.75 5.31
CA ASP A 82 11.42 -8.22 3.95
C ASP A 82 11.93 -9.65 3.94
N ARG A 83 11.15 -10.57 3.35
CA ARG A 83 11.47 -12.00 3.30
C ARG A 83 12.78 -12.29 2.58
N ASN A 84 13.15 -11.46 1.61
CA ASN A 84 14.35 -11.68 0.79
C ASN A 84 15.63 -11.28 1.52
N THR A 85 15.56 -10.24 2.34
CA THR A 85 16.74 -9.64 2.98
C THR A 85 16.77 -9.80 4.50
N GLY A 86 15.65 -10.20 5.13
CA GLY A 86 15.50 -10.24 6.58
C GLY A 86 15.52 -8.85 7.25
N ARG A 87 15.60 -7.78 6.47
CA ARG A 87 15.60 -6.42 7.01
C ARG A 87 14.21 -6.03 7.46
N ARG A 88 14.13 -5.43 8.65
CA ARG A 88 12.90 -4.86 9.17
C ARG A 88 12.76 -3.42 8.69
N PHE A 89 11.57 -3.12 8.23
CA PHE A 89 11.15 -1.78 7.86
C PHE A 89 10.01 -1.38 8.80
N GLY A 90 10.23 -0.33 9.56
CA GLY A 90 9.24 0.46 10.24
C GLY A 90 9.39 1.83 9.63
N THR A 91 8.38 2.37 9.01
CA THR A 91 8.57 3.56 8.22
C THR A 91 7.58 4.64 8.62
N GLU A 92 7.97 5.88 8.44
CA GLU A 92 7.07 7.03 8.45
C GLU A 92 6.03 6.96 7.29
N GLU A 93 6.19 5.97 6.42
CA GLU A 93 5.38 5.73 5.24
C GLU A 93 4.66 4.39 5.39
N CYS A 94 3.34 4.38 5.41
CA CYS A 94 2.57 3.16 5.42
C CYS A 94 2.55 2.53 4.03
N ILE A 95 2.63 1.21 3.97
CA ILE A 95 2.32 0.44 2.76
C ILE A 95 0.87 -0.01 2.83
N THR A 96 0.26 -0.25 1.67
CA THR A 96 -1.13 -0.71 1.59
C THR A 96 -1.33 -2.07 2.24
N SER A 97 -0.37 -2.99 2.09
CA SER A 97 -0.46 -4.32 2.69
C SER A 97 -0.29 -4.29 4.21
N GLY A 98 -1.17 -4.96 4.91
CA GLY A 98 -1.19 -5.01 6.38
C GLY A 98 -1.75 -3.76 7.07
N SER A 99 -2.18 -2.76 6.32
CA SER A 99 -2.70 -1.52 6.89
C SER A 99 -4.20 -1.57 7.17
N LEU A 100 -4.58 -1.10 8.34
CA LEU A 100 -5.97 -0.92 8.76
C LEU A 100 -6.40 0.51 8.41
N ASN A 101 -7.38 0.64 7.54
CA ASN A 101 -7.81 1.91 6.95
C ASN A 101 -9.19 2.32 7.47
N CYS A 102 -9.34 3.56 7.93
CA CYS A 102 -10.59 4.14 8.38
C CYS A 102 -11.48 4.53 7.20
N VAL A 103 -12.68 3.96 7.13
CA VAL A 103 -13.65 4.21 6.05
C VAL A 103 -14.09 5.68 6.02
N LYS A 104 -14.30 6.30 7.18
CA LYS A 104 -14.66 7.71 7.28
C LYS A 104 -13.58 8.61 6.68
N ALA A 105 -12.31 8.37 7.02
CA ALA A 105 -11.19 9.16 6.51
C ALA A 105 -11.02 8.99 5.00
N TRP A 106 -11.17 7.75 4.50
CA TRP A 106 -11.16 7.45 3.07
C TRP A 106 -12.23 8.24 2.30
N LYS A 107 -13.46 8.31 2.82
CA LYS A 107 -14.54 9.10 2.20
C LYS A 107 -14.22 10.57 2.17
N GLU A 108 -13.71 11.13 3.26
CA GLU A 108 -13.38 12.54 3.38
C GLU A 108 -12.35 12.99 2.36
N VAL A 109 -11.31 12.17 2.13
CA VAL A 109 -10.28 12.46 1.12
C VAL A 109 -10.64 11.96 -0.28
N LYS A 110 -11.85 11.47 -0.50
CA LYS A 110 -12.38 10.97 -1.79
C LYS A 110 -11.63 9.77 -2.35
N GLY A 111 -11.23 8.87 -1.47
CA GLY A 111 -10.66 7.58 -1.86
C GLY A 111 -9.19 7.62 -2.29
N PHE A 112 -8.72 6.49 -2.81
CA PHE A 112 -7.41 6.38 -3.45
C PHE A 112 -7.44 6.97 -4.86
N ASP A 113 -6.32 7.55 -5.30
CA ASP A 113 -6.23 8.16 -6.63
C ASP A 113 -5.98 7.09 -7.70
N GLU A 114 -7.02 6.73 -8.44
CA GLU A 114 -6.98 5.68 -9.47
C GLU A 114 -6.09 5.98 -10.67
N TYR A 115 -5.73 7.25 -10.88
CA TYR A 115 -4.75 7.60 -11.90
C TYR A 115 -3.39 6.94 -11.65
N LEU A 116 -3.05 6.67 -10.38
CA LEU A 116 -1.77 6.08 -10.02
C LEU A 116 -1.60 4.63 -10.49
N PHE A 117 -2.66 3.87 -10.62
CA PHE A 117 -2.69 2.47 -11.07
C PHE A 117 -1.86 1.51 -10.20
N ILE A 118 -0.54 1.72 -10.09
CA ILE A 118 0.43 0.98 -9.26
C ILE A 118 1.56 1.91 -8.84
N ASP A 119 2.15 1.70 -7.68
CA ASP A 119 3.20 2.52 -7.04
C ASP A 119 2.74 3.97 -6.71
N TYR A 120 3.17 4.53 -5.61
CA TYR A 120 2.80 5.85 -5.05
C TYR A 120 1.35 5.99 -4.59
N VAL A 121 0.53 4.94 -4.64
CA VAL A 121 -0.87 4.98 -4.21
C VAL A 121 -0.98 5.28 -2.71
N ASP A 122 -0.16 4.61 -1.92
CA ASP A 122 -0.04 4.76 -0.47
C ASP A 122 0.54 6.12 -0.07
N PHE A 123 1.63 6.54 -0.71
CA PHE A 123 2.27 7.84 -0.43
C PHE A 123 1.32 9.01 -0.67
N GLU A 124 0.66 9.02 -1.81
CA GLU A 124 -0.28 10.05 -2.21
C GLU A 124 -1.49 10.09 -1.26
N TYR A 125 -2.05 8.93 -0.96
CA TYR A 125 -3.18 8.79 -0.06
C TYR A 125 -2.85 9.26 1.35
N CYS A 126 -1.73 8.80 1.92
CA CYS A 126 -1.27 9.20 3.24
C CYS A 126 -1.04 10.71 3.35
N GLU A 127 -0.54 11.33 2.29
CA GLU A 127 -0.30 12.78 2.28
C GLU A 127 -1.60 13.58 2.24
N ARG A 128 -2.60 13.14 1.45
CA ARG A 128 -3.93 13.77 1.48
C ARG A 128 -4.62 13.60 2.83
N LEU A 129 -4.47 12.46 3.48
CA LEU A 129 -4.98 12.24 4.83
C LEU A 129 -4.35 13.22 5.82
N ARG A 130 -3.01 13.35 5.81
CA ARG A 130 -2.31 14.32 6.69
C ARG A 130 -2.74 15.76 6.41
N SER A 131 -2.91 16.10 5.14
CA SER A 131 -3.39 17.44 4.73
C SER A 131 -4.82 17.75 5.18
N ALA A 132 -5.64 16.72 5.35
CA ALA A 132 -7.00 16.82 5.89
C ALA A 132 -7.03 16.77 7.44
N GLY A 133 -5.87 16.70 8.10
CA GLY A 133 -5.77 16.68 9.57
C GLY A 133 -5.81 15.29 10.20
N TRP A 134 -5.86 14.23 9.39
CA TRP A 134 -5.82 12.87 9.87
C TRP A 134 -4.41 12.41 10.23
N LYS A 135 -4.31 11.51 11.20
CA LYS A 135 -3.06 10.89 11.62
C LYS A 135 -2.90 9.50 11.02
N ILE A 136 -1.66 9.16 10.73
CA ILE A 136 -1.24 7.82 10.36
C ILE A 136 -0.39 7.31 11.52
N TYR A 137 -0.83 6.22 12.12
CA TYR A 137 -0.14 5.59 13.23
C TYR A 137 0.57 4.33 12.76
N GLN A 138 1.83 4.19 13.11
CA GLN A 138 2.58 2.99 12.84
C GLN A 138 2.91 2.25 14.13
N THR A 139 2.65 0.95 14.14
CA THR A 139 2.97 0.10 15.28
C THR A 139 4.15 -0.83 15.00
N GLU A 140 5.04 -0.93 15.96
CA GLU A 140 6.14 -1.90 15.92
C GLU A 140 5.74 -3.29 16.44
N LYS A 141 4.54 -3.42 17.01
CA LYS A 141 4.05 -4.67 17.60
C LYS A 141 3.41 -5.58 16.57
N ALA A 142 2.65 -5.03 15.61
CA ALA A 142 2.16 -5.80 14.49
C ALA A 142 3.26 -5.89 13.42
N VAL A 143 3.87 -7.07 13.30
CA VAL A 143 4.96 -7.32 12.35
C VAL A 143 4.57 -8.49 11.46
N PHE A 144 4.75 -8.37 10.16
CA PHE A 144 4.48 -9.44 9.21
C PHE A 144 5.60 -9.60 8.19
N ASN A 145 5.64 -10.76 7.54
CA ASN A 145 6.59 -11.03 6.47
C ASN A 145 5.99 -10.61 5.13
N HIS A 146 6.69 -9.73 4.44
CA HIS A 146 6.28 -9.21 3.13
C HIS A 146 7.44 -9.30 2.13
N ALA A 147 7.14 -9.64 0.88
CA ALA A 147 8.14 -9.67 -0.18
C ALA A 147 8.15 -8.32 -0.92
N ILE A 148 9.22 -7.54 -0.76
CA ILE A 148 9.39 -6.29 -1.51
C ILE A 148 10.01 -6.62 -2.88
N GLY A 149 9.24 -7.27 -3.77
CA GLY A 149 9.69 -7.63 -5.10
C GLY A 149 11.05 -8.38 -5.12
N GLU A 150 11.68 -8.46 -6.27
CA GLU A 150 13.03 -9.02 -6.42
C GLU A 150 14.07 -7.94 -6.11
N THR A 151 14.39 -7.76 -4.84
CA THR A 151 15.39 -6.80 -4.39
C THR A 151 16.74 -7.47 -4.25
N GLU A 152 17.75 -6.94 -4.94
CA GLU A 152 19.15 -7.32 -4.77
C GLU A 152 19.95 -6.15 -4.19
N TYR A 153 20.97 -6.47 -3.39
CA TYR A 153 21.96 -5.50 -2.96
C TYR A 153 23.26 -5.75 -3.72
N LYS A 154 23.74 -4.77 -4.46
CA LYS A 154 25.00 -4.83 -5.23
C LYS A 154 26.01 -3.86 -4.63
N THR A 155 27.26 -4.32 -4.48
CA THR A 155 28.35 -3.47 -4.01
C THR A 155 29.13 -2.92 -5.19
N LEU A 156 29.22 -1.60 -5.30
CA LEU A 156 30.03 -0.92 -6.30
C LEU A 156 30.94 0.10 -5.57
N PHE A 157 32.24 0.05 -5.81
CA PHE A 157 33.24 0.91 -5.13
C PHE A 157 33.13 0.92 -3.60
N GLY A 158 32.83 -0.24 -2.98
CA GLY A 158 32.69 -0.36 -1.52
C GLY A 158 31.39 0.23 -0.94
N ARG A 159 30.47 0.68 -1.79
CA ARG A 159 29.14 1.14 -1.38
C ARG A 159 28.08 0.15 -1.82
N GLU A 160 27.14 -0.12 -0.91
CA GLU A 160 26.00 -0.98 -1.19
C GLU A 160 24.87 -0.19 -1.87
N PHE A 161 24.37 -0.70 -3.00
CA PHE A 161 23.24 -0.15 -3.73
C PHE A 161 22.12 -1.16 -3.77
N LYS A 162 20.90 -0.69 -3.49
CA LYS A 162 19.68 -1.47 -3.63
C LYS A 162 19.25 -1.43 -5.10
N VAL A 163 19.20 -2.61 -5.73
CA VAL A 163 18.72 -2.78 -7.11
C VAL A 163 17.38 -3.49 -7.06
N MET A 164 16.35 -2.85 -7.60
CA MET A 164 15.02 -3.44 -7.75
C MET A 164 14.83 -3.87 -9.20
N ASN A 165 14.74 -5.19 -9.43
CA ASN A 165 14.60 -5.79 -10.76
C ASN A 165 13.15 -5.67 -11.28
N HIS A 166 12.63 -4.44 -11.33
CA HIS A 166 11.28 -4.19 -11.83
C HIS A 166 11.22 -4.23 -13.36
N SER A 167 10.10 -4.74 -13.89
CA SER A 167 9.82 -4.68 -15.32
C SER A 167 9.80 -3.24 -15.85
N ALA A 168 10.05 -3.07 -17.16
CA ALA A 168 9.97 -1.76 -17.82
C ALA A 168 8.60 -1.09 -17.60
N PHE A 169 7.51 -1.89 -17.58
CA PHE A 169 6.16 -1.44 -17.28
C PHE A 169 6.09 -0.80 -15.89
N ARG A 170 6.60 -1.48 -14.85
CA ARG A 170 6.58 -0.96 -13.49
C ARG A 170 7.49 0.27 -13.33
N LYS A 171 8.67 0.27 -13.94
CA LYS A 171 9.58 1.44 -13.95
C LYS A 171 8.91 2.67 -14.58
N TYR A 172 8.14 2.47 -15.67
CA TYR A 172 7.37 3.54 -16.28
C TYR A 172 6.36 4.16 -15.28
N TYR A 173 5.56 3.31 -14.61
CA TYR A 173 4.60 3.81 -13.63
C TYR A 173 5.27 4.48 -12.43
N GLN A 174 6.36 3.95 -11.93
CA GLN A 174 7.11 4.56 -10.83
C GLN A 174 7.55 5.98 -11.17
N MET A 175 8.14 6.20 -12.35
CA MET A 175 8.57 7.54 -12.75
C MET A 175 7.40 8.47 -13.06
N ARG A 176 6.39 7.99 -13.81
CA ARG A 176 5.18 8.75 -14.11
C ARG A 176 4.49 9.22 -12.84
N ASN A 177 4.30 8.30 -11.89
CA ASN A 177 3.58 8.57 -10.64
C ASN A 177 4.38 9.45 -9.70
N TYR A 178 5.71 9.30 -9.65
CA TYR A 178 6.57 10.23 -8.93
C TYR A 178 6.39 11.66 -9.40
N ILE A 179 6.44 11.88 -10.72
CA ILE A 179 6.25 13.22 -11.31
C ILE A 179 4.85 13.75 -11.02
N TYR A 180 3.83 12.92 -11.21
CA TYR A 180 2.44 13.27 -10.93
C TYR A 180 2.26 13.67 -9.45
N TRP A 181 2.71 12.84 -8.52
CA TRP A 181 2.63 13.09 -7.09
C TRP A 181 3.36 14.37 -6.69
N GLN A 182 4.59 14.60 -7.17
CA GLN A 182 5.35 15.83 -6.90
C GLN A 182 4.62 17.09 -7.40
N LYS A 183 4.02 17.02 -8.59
CA LYS A 183 3.21 18.12 -9.14
C LYS A 183 1.95 18.36 -8.31
N LYS A 184 1.24 17.30 -7.97
CA LYS A 184 0.00 17.35 -7.17
C LYS A 184 0.24 17.98 -5.79
N MET A 185 1.39 17.70 -5.18
CA MET A 185 1.80 18.23 -3.88
C MET A 185 2.56 19.58 -3.95
N GLY A 186 2.66 20.17 -5.13
CA GLY A 186 3.33 21.47 -5.30
C GLY A 186 4.85 21.44 -5.08
N ARG A 187 5.49 20.27 -5.14
CA ARG A 187 6.93 20.06 -4.86
C ARG A 187 7.75 19.65 -6.08
N PHE A 188 7.18 19.76 -7.28
CA PHE A 188 7.87 19.34 -8.49
C PHE A 188 9.17 20.11 -8.71
N SER A 189 10.27 19.37 -8.91
CA SER A 189 11.58 19.87 -9.28
C SER A 189 12.17 19.01 -10.39
N LEU A 190 12.60 19.65 -11.47
CA LEU A 190 13.23 18.95 -12.59
C LEU A 190 14.55 18.28 -12.14
N GLY A 191 15.35 18.95 -11.32
CA GLY A 191 16.60 18.40 -10.80
C GLY A 191 16.39 17.12 -9.99
N SER A 192 15.46 17.13 -9.05
CA SER A 192 15.12 15.93 -8.26
C SER A 192 14.57 14.80 -9.13
N THR A 193 13.81 15.14 -10.17
CA THR A 193 13.25 14.17 -11.11
C THR A 193 14.35 13.47 -11.92
N VAL A 194 15.32 14.24 -12.43
CA VAL A 194 16.48 13.69 -13.17
C VAL A 194 17.34 12.80 -12.26
N LEU A 195 17.64 13.25 -11.04
CA LEU A 195 18.40 12.44 -10.08
C LEU A 195 17.69 11.12 -9.74
N ARG A 196 16.37 11.16 -9.58
CA ARG A 196 15.57 9.96 -9.32
C ARG A 196 15.57 9.01 -10.52
N TYR A 197 15.44 9.55 -11.73
CA TYR A 197 15.52 8.76 -12.96
C TYR A 197 16.86 8.02 -13.06
N LEU A 198 17.97 8.74 -12.84
CA LEU A 198 19.32 8.15 -12.88
C LEU A 198 19.55 7.10 -11.78
N ALA A 199 18.88 7.22 -10.64
CA ALA A 199 18.97 6.24 -9.57
C ALA A 199 18.15 4.96 -9.85
N TRP A 200 17.19 5.02 -10.76
CA TRP A 200 16.29 3.90 -11.09
C TRP A 200 16.58 3.26 -12.46
N SER A 201 17.41 3.90 -13.29
CA SER A 201 17.86 3.36 -14.58
C SER A 201 18.98 2.33 -14.41
#